data_c7c1ae8412dbef022ae8aeec7dbcc0ce
#
_entry.id   c7c1ae8412dbef022ae8aeec7dbcc0ce
#
_cell.length_a   1.000
_cell.length_b   1.000
_cell.length_c   1.000
_cell.angle_alpha   90.00
_cell.angle_beta   90.00
_cell.angle_gamma   90.00
#
_symmetry.space_group_name_H-M   'P 1'
#
loop_
_entity.id
_entity.type
_entity.pdbx_description
1 polymer ?
#
loop_
_entity_poly.entity_id
_entity_poly.type
_entity_poly.pdbx_seq_one_letter_code
_entity_poly.pdbx_strand_id
1 'polypeptide(L)'
;GARLQRALVSYFLDKAVEAGYSEYQLPLMVNEASGYGTGQLPDKEGQMYHITADDLYMIPTAEVPITNMYRDNLLTDKDFPIACTGYTPCFRREAGSYGAHVRGLNRLHQFDKVELVRIEKPEDSYAALEGMVDHVKVLLKELKLPYRILKLCGGDLGFTSALTYDFEVFSTAQDRWLEISSVSNFETFQANRLKLRYKNKEGKKELVHTLNGSALALPRVLAGILENYQTENGIKIPDVLVPYTGFDMID
;
A
#
# COMPACT_ATOMS: atom_id res chain seq x y z
N GLY A 1 14.25 17.47 -0.96
CA GLY A 1 13.82 16.06 -0.94
C GLY A 1 13.15 15.68 0.36
N ALA A 2 13.88 15.59 1.49
CA ALA A 2 13.37 15.01 2.74
C ALA A 2 12.11 15.71 3.29
N ARG A 3 12.01 17.04 3.19
CA ARG A 3 10.82 17.78 3.65
C ARG A 3 9.61 17.49 2.77
N LEU A 4 9.79 17.37 1.45
CA LEU A 4 8.72 17.00 0.53
C LEU A 4 8.24 15.55 0.78
N GLN A 5 9.17 14.61 1.01
CA GLN A 5 8.79 13.24 1.38
C GLN A 5 7.98 13.18 2.66
N ARG A 6 8.40 13.91 3.71
CA ARG A 6 7.66 13.97 4.97
C ARG A 6 6.29 14.65 4.81
N ALA A 7 6.19 15.67 3.94
CA ALA A 7 4.93 16.32 3.59
C ALA A 7 3.96 15.32 2.92
N LEU A 8 4.45 14.49 2.00
CA LEU A 8 3.66 13.43 1.37
C LEU A 8 3.15 12.40 2.41
N VAL A 9 4.00 11.98 3.35
CA VAL A 9 3.58 11.06 4.43
C VAL A 9 2.42 11.66 5.23
N SER A 10 2.58 12.89 5.71
CA SER A 10 1.55 13.57 6.51
C SER A 10 0.26 13.75 5.73
N TYR A 11 0.36 14.22 4.48
CA TYR A 11 -0.79 14.41 3.60
C TYR A 11 -1.57 13.11 3.36
N PHE A 12 -0.88 12.00 3.06
CA PHE A 12 -1.54 10.72 2.80
C PHE A 12 -2.20 10.13 4.05
N LEU A 13 -1.56 10.27 5.22
CA LEU A 13 -2.13 9.82 6.49
C LEU A 13 -3.35 10.66 6.86
N ASP A 14 -3.28 11.99 6.76
CA ASP A 14 -4.42 12.87 7.04
C ASP A 14 -5.61 12.52 6.15
N LYS A 15 -5.38 12.31 4.85
CA LYS A 15 -6.42 11.89 3.90
C LYS A 15 -7.02 10.53 4.23
N ALA A 16 -6.21 9.58 4.68
CA ALA A 16 -6.70 8.28 5.11
C ALA A 16 -7.57 8.41 6.38
N VAL A 17 -7.13 9.20 7.37
CA VAL A 17 -7.91 9.45 8.59
C VAL A 17 -9.22 10.18 8.28
N GLU A 18 -9.20 11.20 7.40
CA GLU A 18 -10.41 11.89 6.90
C GLU A 18 -11.39 10.91 6.23
N ALA A 19 -10.87 9.89 5.55
CA ALA A 19 -11.67 8.82 4.92
C ALA A 19 -12.13 7.72 5.90
N GLY A 20 -11.87 7.87 7.21
CA GLY A 20 -12.34 6.96 8.26
C GLY A 20 -11.41 5.80 8.58
N TYR A 21 -10.15 5.82 8.12
CA TYR A 21 -9.15 4.83 8.51
C TYR A 21 -8.55 5.18 9.88
N SER A 22 -8.37 4.17 10.72
CA SER A 22 -7.62 4.30 11.98
C SER A 22 -6.13 4.16 11.71
N GLU A 23 -5.34 5.13 12.17
CA GLU A 23 -3.89 5.14 12.01
C GLU A 23 -3.19 4.33 13.08
N TYR A 24 -2.19 3.52 12.68
CA TYR A 24 -1.39 2.67 13.55
C TYR A 24 0.10 2.85 13.34
N GLN A 25 0.85 2.86 14.44
CA GLN A 25 2.30 2.71 14.45
C GLN A 25 2.64 1.22 14.51
N LEU A 26 3.43 0.74 13.56
CA LEU A 26 3.61 -0.69 13.28
C LEU A 26 5.06 -1.14 13.50
N PRO A 27 5.30 -2.40 13.88
CA PRO A 27 6.63 -2.98 13.90
C PRO A 27 7.17 -3.17 12.48
N LEU A 28 8.49 -3.04 12.32
CA LEU A 28 9.19 -3.23 11.04
C LEU A 28 9.74 -4.65 10.87
N MET A 29 9.72 -5.45 11.92
CA MET A 29 10.15 -6.85 11.94
C MET A 29 8.98 -7.73 12.37
N VAL A 30 8.83 -8.87 11.71
CA VAL A 30 7.76 -9.84 11.96
C VAL A 30 8.31 -11.26 11.95
N ASN A 31 7.62 -12.18 12.61
CA ASN A 31 7.94 -13.59 12.56
C ASN A 31 7.38 -14.29 11.30
N GLU A 32 7.82 -15.54 11.07
CA GLU A 32 7.38 -16.36 9.94
C GLU A 32 5.85 -16.46 9.85
N ALA A 33 5.18 -16.71 10.98
CA ALA A 33 3.73 -16.85 11.03
C ALA A 33 2.99 -15.59 10.52
N SER A 34 3.54 -14.40 10.74
CA SER A 34 2.98 -13.15 10.24
C SER A 34 3.14 -13.02 8.72
N GLY A 35 4.31 -13.36 8.18
CA GLY A 35 4.54 -13.38 6.74
C GLY A 35 3.69 -14.43 6.03
N TYR A 36 3.51 -15.59 6.65
CA TYR A 36 2.64 -16.65 6.13
C TYR A 36 1.17 -16.21 6.09
N GLY A 37 0.71 -15.52 7.13
CA GLY A 37 -0.68 -15.07 7.25
C GLY A 37 -1.16 -14.20 6.09
N THR A 38 -0.31 -13.33 5.58
CA THR A 38 -0.62 -12.42 4.47
C THR A 38 -0.17 -12.94 3.10
N GLY A 39 0.55 -14.06 3.05
CA GLY A 39 0.97 -14.69 1.80
C GLY A 39 2.34 -14.26 1.30
N GLN A 40 3.11 -13.52 2.10
CA GLN A 40 4.50 -13.17 1.77
C GLN A 40 5.44 -14.36 1.92
N LEU A 41 5.10 -15.31 2.79
CA LEU A 41 5.80 -16.57 2.97
C LEU A 41 4.91 -17.76 2.54
N PRO A 42 5.51 -18.84 2.00
CA PRO A 42 6.94 -19.01 1.67
C PRO A 42 7.38 -18.07 0.54
N ASP A 43 8.52 -17.41 0.74
CA ASP A 43 9.12 -16.47 -0.21
C ASP A 43 9.88 -17.20 -1.31
N LYS A 44 9.17 -17.62 -2.35
CA LYS A 44 9.75 -18.36 -3.49
C LYS A 44 10.67 -17.51 -4.37
N GLU A 45 10.48 -16.19 -4.34
CA GLU A 45 11.23 -15.25 -5.17
C GLU A 45 12.42 -14.62 -4.43
N GLY A 46 12.55 -14.87 -3.12
CA GLY A 46 13.62 -14.36 -2.30
C GLY A 46 13.55 -12.85 -2.08
N GLN A 47 12.34 -12.28 -1.96
CA GLN A 47 12.13 -10.84 -1.84
C GLN A 47 12.26 -10.30 -0.41
N MET A 48 12.05 -11.14 0.60
CA MET A 48 12.11 -10.70 1.99
C MET A 48 13.54 -10.74 2.54
N TYR A 49 13.90 -9.71 3.30
CA TYR A 49 15.09 -9.74 4.15
C TYR A 49 14.83 -10.59 5.38
N HIS A 50 15.64 -11.62 5.59
CA HIS A 50 15.58 -12.52 6.74
C HIS A 50 16.74 -12.24 7.71
N ILE A 51 16.42 -11.99 8.96
CA ILE A 51 17.36 -11.81 10.08
C ILE A 51 17.56 -13.17 10.72
N THR A 52 18.57 -13.89 10.26
CA THR A 52 18.80 -15.30 10.64
C THR A 52 19.10 -15.51 12.12
N ALA A 53 19.69 -14.52 12.80
CA ALA A 53 20.04 -14.64 14.22
C ALA A 53 18.82 -14.73 15.13
N ASP A 54 17.72 -14.06 14.77
CA ASP A 54 16.51 -13.96 15.59
C ASP A 54 15.29 -14.60 14.92
N ASP A 55 15.47 -15.17 13.73
CA ASP A 55 14.40 -15.75 12.89
C ASP A 55 13.25 -14.76 12.65
N LEU A 56 13.60 -13.53 12.30
CA LEU A 56 12.68 -12.44 11.98
C LEU A 56 12.82 -11.99 10.54
N TYR A 57 11.78 -11.40 10.00
CA TYR A 57 11.74 -10.86 8.64
C TYR A 57 11.46 -9.37 8.67
N MET A 58 12.19 -8.59 7.86
CA MET A 58 11.84 -7.20 7.64
C MET A 58 10.59 -7.12 6.76
N ILE A 59 9.66 -6.24 7.13
CA ILE A 59 8.39 -6.13 6.41
C ILE A 59 8.57 -5.59 4.99
N PRO A 60 7.99 -6.22 3.96
CA PRO A 60 7.98 -5.68 2.59
C PRO A 60 6.85 -4.67 2.36
N THR A 61 5.90 -4.59 3.31
CA THR A 61 4.70 -3.75 3.30
C THR A 61 4.08 -3.70 4.69
N ALA A 62 3.46 -2.59 5.04
CA ALA A 62 2.71 -2.46 6.29
C ALA A 62 1.46 -3.36 6.35
N GLU A 63 0.99 -3.86 5.21
CA GLU A 63 -0.06 -4.88 5.14
C GLU A 63 0.20 -6.04 6.10
N VAL A 64 1.45 -6.51 6.19
CA VAL A 64 1.80 -7.67 7.03
C VAL A 64 1.47 -7.41 8.49
N PRO A 65 2.05 -6.40 9.17
CA PRO A 65 1.73 -6.17 10.58
C PRO A 65 0.29 -5.70 10.80
N ILE A 66 -0.31 -4.89 9.93
CA ILE A 66 -1.70 -4.42 10.09
C ILE A 66 -2.67 -5.59 10.09
N THR A 67 -2.61 -6.44 9.07
CA THR A 67 -3.54 -7.56 8.94
C THR A 67 -3.36 -8.58 10.06
N ASN A 68 -2.11 -8.77 10.52
CA ASN A 68 -1.81 -9.67 11.63
C ASN A 68 -2.27 -9.20 13.00
N MET A 69 -2.66 -7.92 13.19
CA MET A 69 -3.32 -7.48 14.43
C MET A 69 -4.62 -8.26 14.68
N TYR A 70 -5.21 -8.78 13.64
CA TYR A 70 -6.47 -9.53 13.69
C TYR A 70 -6.30 -11.06 13.58
N ARG A 71 -5.07 -11.56 13.58
CA ARG A 71 -4.79 -13.00 13.54
C ARG A 71 -5.42 -13.72 14.73
N ASP A 72 -5.99 -14.93 14.47
CA ASP A 72 -6.70 -15.78 15.43
C ASP A 72 -7.94 -15.13 16.08
N ASN A 73 -8.45 -14.03 15.53
CA ASN A 73 -9.63 -13.34 16.07
C ASN A 73 -10.95 -13.90 15.53
N LEU A 74 -11.94 -13.87 16.40
CA LEU A 74 -13.34 -14.08 16.05
C LEU A 74 -14.10 -12.77 16.23
N LEU A 75 -14.33 -12.07 15.12
CA LEU A 75 -15.08 -10.82 15.08
C LEU A 75 -16.60 -11.05 15.23
N THR A 76 -17.32 -9.97 15.40
CA THR A 76 -18.79 -9.93 15.39
C THR A 76 -19.29 -9.03 14.28
N ASP A 77 -20.57 -9.12 13.97
CA ASP A 77 -21.22 -8.26 12.95
C ASP A 77 -21.06 -6.74 13.23
N LYS A 78 -20.82 -6.37 14.48
CA LYS A 78 -20.68 -4.97 14.92
C LYS A 78 -19.28 -4.41 14.72
N ASP A 79 -18.29 -5.25 14.45
CA ASP A 79 -16.89 -4.84 14.31
C ASP A 79 -16.60 -4.27 12.91
N PHE A 80 -17.51 -4.47 11.96
CA PHE A 80 -17.34 -4.02 10.57
C PHE A 80 -17.95 -2.63 10.30
N PRO A 81 -17.35 -1.89 9.35
CA PRO A 81 -16.09 -2.21 8.64
C PRO A 81 -14.86 -1.95 9.52
N ILE A 82 -13.78 -2.71 9.28
CA ILE A 82 -12.47 -2.39 9.85
C ILE A 82 -11.63 -1.73 8.77
N ALA A 83 -11.17 -0.52 9.03
CA ALA A 83 -10.32 0.26 8.13
C ALA A 83 -9.10 0.77 8.89
N CYS A 84 -7.90 0.36 8.45
CA CYS A 84 -6.64 0.67 9.10
C CYS A 84 -5.66 1.27 8.10
N THR A 85 -4.85 2.22 8.57
CA THR A 85 -3.75 2.80 7.81
C THR A 85 -2.49 2.84 8.65
N GLY A 86 -1.34 2.86 7.98
CA GLY A 86 -0.07 3.07 8.65
C GLY A 86 1.03 3.43 7.66
N TYR A 87 1.93 4.27 8.11
CA TYR A 87 3.17 4.59 7.43
C TYR A 87 4.29 3.69 7.93
N THR A 88 5.02 3.08 7.01
CA THR A 88 6.24 2.35 7.34
C THR A 88 7.30 2.48 6.25
N PRO A 89 8.60 2.44 6.60
CA PRO A 89 9.61 1.89 5.71
C PRO A 89 9.24 0.44 5.34
N CYS A 90 9.48 0.09 4.08
CA CYS A 90 9.28 -1.25 3.53
C CYS A 90 10.60 -1.75 2.97
N PHE A 91 10.87 -3.05 3.10
CA PHE A 91 12.16 -3.63 2.75
C PHE A 91 11.96 -4.76 1.74
N ARG A 92 12.58 -4.64 0.57
CA ARG A 92 12.53 -5.67 -0.49
C ARG A 92 13.93 -5.92 -1.02
N ARG A 93 14.28 -7.19 -1.21
CA ARG A 93 15.61 -7.56 -1.76
C ARG A 93 15.75 -7.22 -3.23
N GLU A 94 14.63 -6.98 -3.93
CA GLU A 94 14.58 -6.72 -5.36
C GLU A 94 15.33 -7.79 -6.17
N ALA A 95 15.28 -9.03 -5.68
CA ALA A 95 15.95 -10.18 -6.29
C ALA A 95 15.44 -10.40 -7.73
N GLY A 96 16.35 -10.59 -8.68
CA GLY A 96 15.98 -10.76 -10.10
C GLY A 96 15.70 -9.47 -10.87
N SER A 97 15.77 -8.31 -10.23
CA SER A 97 15.54 -7.02 -10.89
C SER A 97 16.85 -6.44 -11.43
N TYR A 98 17.05 -6.50 -12.75
CA TYR A 98 18.26 -6.02 -13.44
C TYR A 98 17.92 -5.05 -14.58
N GLY A 99 18.86 -4.13 -14.90
CA GLY A 99 18.80 -3.28 -16.07
C GLY A 99 18.70 -1.78 -15.78
N ALA A 100 18.72 -0.98 -16.86
CA ALA A 100 18.72 0.48 -16.80
C ALA A 100 17.43 1.07 -16.18
N HIS A 101 16.33 0.31 -16.23
CA HIS A 101 15.01 0.73 -15.72
C HIS A 101 14.85 0.58 -14.20
N VAL A 102 15.85 -0.01 -13.53
CA VAL A 102 15.81 -0.39 -12.09
C VAL A 102 16.72 0.53 -11.29
N ARG A 103 16.81 1.81 -11.65
CA ARG A 103 17.72 2.78 -11.03
C ARG A 103 16.97 3.92 -10.35
N GLY A 104 17.66 4.61 -9.44
CA GLY A 104 17.16 5.80 -8.75
C GLY A 104 15.98 5.50 -7.85
N LEU A 105 14.97 6.37 -7.84
CA LEU A 105 13.78 6.25 -6.99
C LEU A 105 12.78 5.16 -7.44
N ASN A 106 12.98 4.53 -8.60
CA ASN A 106 12.01 3.59 -9.15
C ASN A 106 12.02 2.22 -8.45
N ARG A 107 13.19 1.78 -7.96
CA ARG A 107 13.35 0.55 -7.19
C ARG A 107 14.41 0.71 -6.13
N LEU A 108 14.02 0.49 -4.89
CA LEU A 108 14.84 0.66 -3.71
C LEU A 108 14.70 -0.56 -2.80
N HIS A 109 15.79 -0.96 -2.16
CA HIS A 109 15.77 -2.01 -1.13
C HIS A 109 15.02 -1.57 0.13
N GLN A 110 14.99 -0.26 0.38
CA GLN A 110 14.18 0.36 1.42
C GLN A 110 13.43 1.54 0.81
N PHE A 111 12.13 1.62 1.05
CA PHE A 111 11.28 2.71 0.59
C PHE A 111 10.11 2.93 1.55
N ASP A 112 9.61 4.15 1.54
CA ASP A 112 8.49 4.55 2.39
C ASP A 112 7.15 4.36 1.69
N LYS A 113 6.15 3.89 2.45
CA LYS A 113 4.80 3.67 1.94
C LYS A 113 3.75 3.93 3.01
N VAL A 114 2.67 4.58 2.64
CA VAL A 114 1.42 4.58 3.41
C VAL A 114 0.55 3.46 2.87
N GLU A 115 0.06 2.61 3.76
CA GLU A 115 -0.75 1.44 3.43
C GLU A 115 -2.14 1.57 4.00
N LEU A 116 -3.13 1.11 3.25
CA LEU A 116 -4.51 0.94 3.66
C LEU A 116 -4.83 -0.54 3.74
N VAL A 117 -5.49 -0.96 4.81
CA VAL A 117 -6.01 -2.33 4.95
C VAL A 117 -7.47 -2.24 5.36
N ARG A 118 -8.31 -3.06 4.74
CA ARG A 118 -9.69 -3.24 5.13
C ARG A 118 -9.99 -4.70 5.43
N ILE A 119 -10.85 -4.92 6.42
CA ILE A 119 -11.42 -6.22 6.72
C ILE A 119 -12.93 -6.05 6.66
N GLU A 120 -13.54 -6.83 5.78
CA GLU A 120 -14.93 -6.68 5.39
C GLU A 120 -15.69 -8.01 5.48
N LYS A 121 -17.00 -7.91 5.56
CA LYS A 121 -17.85 -9.07 5.26
C LYS A 121 -17.73 -9.42 3.76
N PRO A 122 -17.91 -10.70 3.39
CA PRO A 122 -17.82 -11.11 2.00
C PRO A 122 -18.70 -10.29 1.04
N GLU A 123 -19.92 -10.00 1.44
CA GLU A 123 -20.91 -9.26 0.66
C GLU A 123 -20.53 -7.79 0.40
N ASP A 124 -19.75 -7.18 1.29
CA ASP A 124 -19.38 -5.76 1.24
C ASP A 124 -18.01 -5.52 0.58
N SER A 125 -17.19 -6.55 0.43
CA SER A 125 -15.76 -6.43 0.10
C SER A 125 -15.48 -5.80 -1.27
N TYR A 126 -16.31 -6.08 -2.27
CA TYR A 126 -16.11 -5.49 -3.60
C TYR A 126 -16.51 -4.00 -3.64
N ALA A 127 -17.55 -3.60 -2.90
CA ALA A 127 -17.87 -2.20 -2.74
C ALA A 127 -16.76 -1.45 -1.97
N ALA A 128 -16.17 -2.11 -0.96
CA ALA A 128 -15.02 -1.59 -0.25
C ALA A 128 -13.79 -1.43 -1.14
N LEU A 129 -13.54 -2.38 -2.06
CA LEU A 129 -12.47 -2.27 -3.05
C LEU A 129 -12.63 -1.02 -3.93
N GLU A 130 -13.84 -0.79 -4.47
CA GLU A 130 -14.11 0.41 -5.27
C GLU A 130 -13.92 1.69 -4.45
N GLY A 131 -14.32 1.70 -3.17
CA GLY A 131 -14.07 2.83 -2.25
C GLY A 131 -12.58 3.10 -2.04
N MET A 132 -11.75 2.06 -1.94
CA MET A 132 -10.29 2.19 -1.86
C MET A 132 -9.70 2.73 -3.17
N VAL A 133 -10.19 2.25 -4.30
CA VAL A 133 -9.80 2.76 -5.63
C VAL A 133 -10.15 4.24 -5.76
N ASP A 134 -11.33 4.66 -5.32
CA ASP A 134 -11.74 6.06 -5.35
C ASP A 134 -10.90 6.93 -4.43
N HIS A 135 -10.52 6.44 -3.26
CA HIS A 135 -9.59 7.13 -2.36
C HIS A 135 -8.24 7.43 -3.07
N VAL A 136 -7.64 6.43 -3.70
CA VAL A 136 -6.38 6.62 -4.45
C VAL A 136 -6.55 7.60 -5.62
N LYS A 137 -7.70 7.56 -6.32
CA LYS A 137 -8.02 8.56 -7.38
C LYS A 137 -8.04 9.98 -6.83
N VAL A 138 -8.60 10.19 -5.63
CA VAL A 138 -8.64 11.52 -4.99
C VAL A 138 -7.22 12.03 -4.75
N LEU A 139 -6.33 11.22 -4.18
CA LEU A 139 -4.94 11.59 -3.93
C LEU A 139 -4.22 12.03 -5.21
N LEU A 140 -4.36 11.26 -6.29
CA LEU A 140 -3.70 11.55 -7.56
C LEU A 140 -4.28 12.78 -8.28
N LYS A 141 -5.60 12.98 -8.19
CA LYS A 141 -6.26 14.18 -8.72
C LYS A 141 -5.83 15.45 -7.99
N GLU A 142 -5.76 15.39 -6.65
CA GLU A 142 -5.33 16.52 -5.84
C GLU A 142 -3.84 16.85 -6.08
N LEU A 143 -3.01 15.82 -6.28
CA LEU A 143 -1.61 15.97 -6.69
C LEU A 143 -1.46 16.40 -8.15
N LYS A 144 -2.53 16.40 -8.95
CA LYS A 144 -2.55 16.76 -10.39
C LYS A 144 -1.49 15.99 -11.20
N LEU A 145 -1.22 14.74 -10.81
CA LEU A 145 -0.32 13.86 -11.57
C LEU A 145 -1.08 13.16 -12.71
N PRO A 146 -0.49 13.02 -13.91
CA PRO A 146 -1.08 12.21 -14.98
C PRO A 146 -1.06 10.74 -14.57
N TYR A 147 -2.23 10.10 -14.50
CA TYR A 147 -2.34 8.72 -14.06
C TYR A 147 -3.28 7.89 -14.93
N ARG A 148 -3.10 6.58 -14.90
CA ARG A 148 -4.04 5.60 -15.43
C ARG A 148 -4.27 4.46 -14.45
N ILE A 149 -5.36 3.72 -14.64
CA ILE A 149 -5.73 2.58 -13.81
C ILE A 149 -5.79 1.35 -14.69
N LEU A 150 -5.15 0.29 -14.23
CA LEU A 150 -5.15 -1.02 -14.86
C LEU A 150 -5.90 -2.00 -13.98
N LYS A 151 -6.87 -2.71 -14.55
CA LYS A 151 -7.40 -3.94 -13.95
C LYS A 151 -6.50 -5.08 -14.37
N LEU A 152 -5.83 -5.73 -13.43
CA LEU A 152 -4.88 -6.78 -13.76
C LEU A 152 -5.57 -8.00 -14.38
N CYS A 153 -4.95 -8.55 -15.40
CA CYS A 153 -5.34 -9.83 -15.98
C CYS A 153 -4.73 -11.00 -15.18
N GLY A 154 -5.22 -12.22 -15.40
CA GLY A 154 -4.77 -13.39 -14.66
C GLY A 154 -3.27 -13.70 -14.78
N GLY A 155 -2.58 -13.19 -15.81
CA GLY A 155 -1.13 -13.37 -15.98
C GLY A 155 -0.30 -12.47 -15.07
N ASP A 156 -0.84 -11.32 -14.66
CA ASP A 156 -0.16 -10.34 -13.81
C ASP A 156 -0.69 -10.35 -12.36
N LEU A 157 -1.84 -11.02 -12.14
CA LEU A 157 -2.47 -11.11 -10.83
C LEU A 157 -1.62 -11.96 -9.89
N GLY A 158 -1.27 -11.43 -8.72
CA GLY A 158 -0.59 -12.18 -7.68
C GLY A 158 -1.45 -13.36 -7.17
N PHE A 159 -0.81 -14.48 -6.80
CA PHE A 159 -1.49 -15.72 -6.42
C PHE A 159 -2.41 -15.57 -5.19
N THR A 160 -2.28 -14.51 -4.41
CA THR A 160 -3.05 -14.25 -3.19
C THR A 160 -4.34 -13.47 -3.44
N SER A 161 -4.40 -12.70 -4.53
CA SER A 161 -5.51 -11.77 -4.80
C SER A 161 -6.52 -12.33 -5.80
N ALA A 162 -7.78 -11.97 -5.61
CA ALA A 162 -8.88 -12.29 -6.50
C ALA A 162 -9.13 -11.19 -7.55
N LEU A 163 -8.89 -9.94 -7.18
CA LEU A 163 -9.00 -8.78 -8.06
C LEU A 163 -8.03 -7.70 -7.60
N THR A 164 -7.32 -7.10 -8.55
CA THR A 164 -6.37 -6.03 -8.32
C THR A 164 -6.53 -4.92 -9.36
N TYR A 165 -6.47 -3.68 -8.87
CA TYR A 165 -6.31 -2.47 -9.68
C TYR A 165 -4.96 -1.84 -9.38
N ASP A 166 -4.15 -1.62 -10.42
CA ASP A 166 -2.90 -0.89 -10.33
C ASP A 166 -3.07 0.54 -10.84
N PHE A 167 -2.43 1.47 -10.15
CA PHE A 167 -2.34 2.86 -10.56
C PHE A 167 -0.94 3.14 -11.06
N GLU A 168 -0.85 3.75 -12.22
CA GLU A 168 0.40 4.18 -12.80
C GLU A 168 0.41 5.69 -13.04
N VAL A 169 1.56 6.31 -12.79
CA VAL A 169 1.85 7.71 -13.11
C VAL A 169 2.83 7.77 -14.26
N PHE A 170 2.64 8.73 -15.16
CA PHE A 170 3.55 8.91 -16.28
C PHE A 170 4.85 9.56 -15.84
N SER A 171 5.97 8.89 -16.09
CA SER A 171 7.33 9.42 -15.92
C SER A 171 7.75 10.12 -17.20
N THR A 172 7.89 11.45 -17.16
CA THR A 172 8.33 12.25 -18.30
C THR A 172 9.80 12.03 -18.60
N ALA A 173 10.60 11.71 -17.60
CA ALA A 173 12.03 11.44 -17.75
C ALA A 173 12.32 10.08 -18.43
N GLN A 174 11.41 9.11 -18.30
CA GLN A 174 11.58 7.77 -18.85
C GLN A 174 10.63 7.47 -20.03
N ASP A 175 9.74 8.39 -20.35
CA ASP A 175 8.68 8.24 -21.35
C ASP A 175 7.87 6.94 -21.17
N ARG A 176 7.46 6.66 -19.93
CA ARG A 176 6.73 5.44 -19.58
C ARG A 176 5.83 5.60 -18.35
N TRP A 177 4.90 4.68 -18.22
CA TRP A 177 4.06 4.55 -17.02
C TRP A 177 4.78 3.76 -15.95
N LEU A 178 4.67 4.24 -14.70
CA LEU A 178 5.25 3.62 -13.50
C LEU A 178 4.16 3.35 -12.49
N GLU A 179 4.02 2.10 -12.07
CA GLU A 179 3.11 1.72 -10.99
C GLU A 179 3.49 2.42 -9.68
N ILE A 180 2.51 3.05 -9.05
CA ILE A 180 2.65 3.77 -7.77
C ILE A 180 1.76 3.24 -6.67
N SER A 181 0.75 2.47 -7.01
CA SER A 181 -0.19 1.85 -6.07
C SER A 181 -0.79 0.60 -6.69
N SER A 182 -1.04 -0.38 -5.85
CA SER A 182 -1.82 -1.56 -6.15
C SER A 182 -2.90 -1.70 -5.09
N VAL A 183 -4.15 -1.90 -5.49
CA VAL A 183 -5.31 -2.05 -4.60
C VAL A 183 -5.96 -3.40 -4.87
N SER A 184 -5.98 -4.27 -3.87
CA SER A 184 -6.35 -5.69 -4.03
C SER A 184 -7.42 -6.15 -3.06
N ASN A 185 -8.29 -7.03 -3.54
CA ASN A 185 -9.17 -7.85 -2.72
C ASN A 185 -8.64 -9.30 -2.73
N PHE A 186 -8.36 -9.84 -1.55
CA PHE A 186 -7.85 -11.20 -1.35
C PHE A 186 -8.96 -12.20 -1.04
N GLU A 187 -10.19 -11.73 -0.96
CA GLU A 187 -11.31 -12.54 -0.47
C GLU A 187 -10.94 -13.27 0.82
N THR A 188 -11.12 -14.58 0.88
CA THR A 188 -10.88 -15.38 2.07
C THR A 188 -9.44 -15.88 2.21
N PHE A 189 -8.55 -15.62 1.24
CA PHE A 189 -7.21 -16.22 1.22
C PHE A 189 -6.41 -15.92 2.49
N GLN A 190 -6.25 -14.64 2.82
CA GLN A 190 -5.51 -14.22 4.02
C GLN A 190 -6.29 -14.56 5.30
N ALA A 191 -7.61 -14.35 5.30
CA ALA A 191 -8.46 -14.67 6.44
C ALA A 191 -8.36 -16.14 6.86
N ASN A 192 -8.27 -17.05 5.89
CA ASN A 192 -8.10 -18.47 6.15
C ASN A 192 -6.75 -18.78 6.80
N ARG A 193 -5.65 -18.21 6.29
CA ARG A 193 -4.30 -18.37 6.85
C ARG A 193 -4.16 -17.76 8.25
N LEU A 194 -4.77 -16.59 8.46
CA LEU A 194 -4.81 -15.87 9.72
C LEU A 194 -5.79 -16.48 10.73
N LYS A 195 -6.61 -17.45 10.33
CA LYS A 195 -7.75 -17.98 11.11
C LYS A 195 -8.71 -16.87 11.58
N LEU A 196 -8.81 -15.81 10.78
CA LEU A 196 -9.63 -14.66 11.04
C LEU A 196 -11.06 -14.92 10.56
N ARG A 197 -12.01 -14.91 11.48
CA ARG A 197 -13.42 -15.22 11.23
C ARG A 197 -14.32 -14.20 11.89
N TYR A 198 -15.57 -14.18 11.46
CA TYR A 198 -16.61 -13.45 12.18
C TYR A 198 -17.81 -14.34 12.45
N LYS A 199 -18.58 -13.96 13.45
CA LYS A 199 -19.85 -14.58 13.79
C LYS A 199 -20.96 -13.73 13.20
N ASN A 200 -21.67 -14.28 12.21
CA ASN A 200 -22.77 -13.59 11.54
C ASN A 200 -24.02 -13.49 12.47
N LYS A 201 -25.05 -12.80 12.00
CA LYS A 201 -26.31 -12.58 12.76
C LYS A 201 -27.00 -13.88 13.16
N GLU A 202 -26.79 -14.96 12.43
CA GLU A 202 -27.34 -16.29 12.70
C GLU A 202 -26.45 -17.10 13.66
N GLY A 203 -25.31 -16.53 14.09
CA GLY A 203 -24.36 -17.19 14.98
C GLY A 203 -23.39 -18.14 14.28
N LYS A 204 -23.42 -18.24 12.95
CA LYS A 204 -22.51 -19.05 12.15
C LYS A 204 -21.16 -18.35 12.01
N LYS A 205 -20.06 -19.13 12.09
CA LYS A 205 -18.69 -18.64 11.86
C LYS A 205 -18.37 -18.67 10.38
N GLU A 206 -17.94 -17.54 9.83
CA GLU A 206 -17.55 -17.37 8.43
C GLU A 206 -16.20 -16.69 8.33
N LEU A 207 -15.50 -16.89 7.22
CA LEU A 207 -14.27 -16.15 6.91
C LEU A 207 -14.63 -14.73 6.48
N VAL A 208 -13.83 -13.77 6.90
CA VAL A 208 -13.91 -12.39 6.40
C VAL A 208 -13.19 -12.28 5.06
N HIS A 209 -13.37 -11.17 4.35
CA HIS A 209 -12.52 -10.75 3.24
C HIS A 209 -11.51 -9.70 3.73
N THR A 210 -10.29 -9.79 3.22
CA THR A 210 -9.24 -8.80 3.46
C THR A 210 -8.91 -8.07 2.18
N LEU A 211 -8.61 -6.78 2.30
CA LEU A 211 -8.21 -5.92 1.20
C LEU A 211 -7.01 -5.08 1.63
N ASN A 212 -6.15 -4.75 0.68
CA ASN A 212 -5.12 -3.75 0.90
C ASN A 212 -5.00 -2.78 -0.27
N GLY A 213 -4.30 -1.68 -0.03
CA GLY A 213 -3.93 -0.74 -1.07
C GLY A 213 -2.85 0.21 -0.61
N SER A 214 -1.93 0.55 -1.51
CA SER A 214 -0.94 1.59 -1.22
C SER A 214 -1.55 2.97 -1.43
N ALA A 215 -1.43 3.84 -0.43
CA ALA A 215 -1.88 5.22 -0.50
C ALA A 215 -0.79 6.23 -0.14
N LEU A 216 0.35 6.27 -0.81
CA LEU A 216 0.94 5.68 -2.00
C LEU A 216 2.38 5.19 -1.71
N ALA A 217 3.07 4.58 -2.71
CA ALA A 217 4.51 4.32 -2.64
C ALA A 217 5.28 5.62 -2.88
N LEU A 218 5.89 6.17 -1.83
CA LEU A 218 6.44 7.53 -1.84
C LEU A 218 7.53 7.79 -2.88
N PRO A 219 8.52 6.90 -3.11
CA PRO A 219 9.61 7.23 -4.02
C PRO A 219 9.15 7.50 -5.44
N ARG A 220 8.22 6.70 -5.96
CA ARG A 220 7.72 6.89 -7.34
C ARG A 220 6.79 8.11 -7.45
N VAL A 221 6.00 8.41 -6.42
CA VAL A 221 5.21 9.65 -6.36
C VAL A 221 6.13 10.86 -6.29
N LEU A 222 7.17 10.80 -5.47
CA LEU A 222 8.19 11.85 -5.37
C LEU A 222 8.86 12.07 -6.73
N ALA A 223 9.30 11.00 -7.41
CA ALA A 223 9.85 11.09 -8.76
C ALA A 223 8.84 11.71 -9.74
N GLY A 224 7.60 11.27 -9.72
CA GLY A 224 6.53 11.83 -10.55
C GLY A 224 6.32 13.32 -10.33
N ILE A 225 6.35 13.80 -9.08
CA ILE A 225 6.29 15.24 -8.78
C ILE A 225 7.52 15.96 -9.31
N LEU A 226 8.73 15.48 -9.00
CA LEU A 226 9.98 16.11 -9.45
C LEU A 226 10.07 16.19 -10.97
N GLU A 227 9.53 15.23 -11.69
CA GLU A 227 9.54 15.19 -13.16
C GLU A 227 8.43 16.05 -13.78
N ASN A 228 7.19 15.94 -13.30
CA ASN A 228 6.04 16.59 -13.94
C ASN A 228 5.84 18.05 -13.52
N TYR A 229 6.49 18.50 -12.45
CA TYR A 229 6.35 19.85 -11.91
C TYR A 229 7.57 20.75 -12.18
N GLN A 230 8.48 20.35 -13.08
CA GLN A 230 9.61 21.18 -13.48
C GLN A 230 9.16 22.43 -14.24
N THR A 231 9.79 23.55 -13.92
CA THR A 231 9.64 24.84 -14.58
C THR A 231 11.03 25.44 -14.88
N GLU A 232 11.08 26.54 -15.60
CA GLU A 232 12.33 27.27 -15.86
C GLU A 232 13.00 27.79 -14.57
N ASN A 233 12.21 28.00 -13.48
CA ASN A 233 12.67 28.58 -12.22
C ASN A 233 12.86 27.55 -11.10
N GLY A 234 12.69 26.26 -11.37
CA GLY A 234 12.77 25.20 -10.37
C GLY A 234 11.56 24.24 -10.44
N ILE A 235 11.38 23.46 -9.38
CA ILE A 235 10.31 22.46 -9.30
C ILE A 235 9.19 23.00 -8.44
N LYS A 236 8.03 23.24 -9.04
CA LYS A 236 6.84 23.70 -8.32
C LYS A 236 6.32 22.58 -7.39
N ILE A 237 5.85 22.95 -6.21
CA ILE A 237 5.20 22.00 -5.28
C ILE A 237 3.70 21.94 -5.60
N PRO A 238 3.09 20.75 -5.66
CA PRO A 238 1.64 20.62 -5.74
C PRO A 238 0.92 21.44 -4.68
N ASP A 239 -0.11 22.19 -5.05
CA ASP A 239 -0.79 23.17 -4.19
C ASP A 239 -1.23 22.54 -2.85
N VAL A 240 -1.70 21.29 -2.87
CA VAL A 240 -2.16 20.55 -1.69
C VAL A 240 -1.03 20.20 -0.71
N LEU A 241 0.22 20.22 -1.14
CA LEU A 241 1.39 19.94 -0.30
C LEU A 241 2.03 21.20 0.29
N VAL A 242 1.72 22.40 -0.23
CA VAL A 242 2.29 23.66 0.25
C VAL A 242 2.05 23.88 1.75
N PRO A 243 0.88 23.59 2.34
CA PRO A 243 0.68 23.70 3.79
C PRO A 243 1.61 22.78 4.61
N TYR A 244 1.98 21.62 4.07
CA TYR A 244 2.85 20.64 4.72
C TYR A 244 4.35 20.97 4.52
N THR A 245 4.72 21.47 3.36
CA THR A 245 6.11 21.82 3.04
C THR A 245 6.50 23.17 3.64
N GLY A 246 5.58 24.15 3.65
CA GLY A 246 5.84 25.53 4.00
C GLY A 246 6.65 26.29 2.93
N PHE A 247 6.73 25.76 1.71
CA PHE A 247 7.28 26.39 0.51
C PHE A 247 6.55 25.84 -0.72
N ASP A 248 6.55 26.59 -1.81
CA ASP A 248 5.84 26.29 -3.07
C ASP A 248 6.78 25.94 -4.24
N MET A 249 8.10 26.08 -4.05
CA MET A 249 9.15 25.85 -5.06
C MET A 249 10.38 25.19 -4.45
N ILE A 250 11.02 24.34 -5.20
CA ILE A 250 12.38 23.83 -4.96
C ILE A 250 13.27 24.43 -6.04
N ASP A 251 14.29 25.19 -5.62
CA ASP A 251 15.31 25.82 -6.45
C ASP A 251 16.36 24.80 -6.92
#